data_3093568ef98b7b920b372123a7520505
#
_entry.id   3093568ef98b7b920b372123a7520505
#
_cell.length_a   1.000
_cell.length_b   1.000
_cell.length_c   1.000
_cell.angle_alpha   90.00
_cell.angle_beta   90.00
_cell.angle_gamma   90.00
#
_symmetry.space_group_name_H-M   'P 1'
#
loop_
_entity.id
_entity.type
_entity.pdbx_description
1 polymer ?
#
loop_
_entity_poly.entity_id
_entity_poly.type
_entity_poly.pdbx_seq_one_letter_code
_entity_poly.pdbx_strand_id
1 'polypeptide(L)'
;NLYQSEVNVMFSRFASFIEVGGRTGLGYRDTAQDAMAIPHSNPEGCKRRILQLMQGLTSAGYGLHLFDPAWFKPPKEKLPYKSPTVIPTPERASIVHGLEDACADDALWLVAAVAEYVRETGDLAFCDRVVGYADGGEGTIYEHLWRILRFSAAQVGAHGICKGLRADWNDCLNLGGGESAMVSFLYIWAL
;
A
#
# COMPACT_ATOMS: atom_id res chain seq x y z
N ASN A 1 5.34 0.82 25.12
CA ASN A 1 5.34 0.18 23.79
C ASN A 1 4.01 0.37 23.05
N LEU A 2 2.84 0.15 23.71
CA LEU A 2 1.53 0.36 23.08
C LEU A 2 1.38 1.80 22.55
N TYR A 3 1.74 2.80 23.36
CA TYR A 3 1.74 4.21 22.93
C TYR A 3 2.61 4.44 21.70
N GLN A 4 3.80 3.84 21.65
CA GLN A 4 4.70 3.98 20.50
C GLN A 4 4.11 3.33 19.25
N SER A 5 3.47 2.17 19.37
CA SER A 5 2.78 1.50 18.27
C SER A 5 1.63 2.35 17.73
N GLU A 6 0.81 2.92 18.62
CA GLU A 6 -0.29 3.82 18.24
C GLU A 6 0.21 5.10 17.57
N VAL A 7 1.29 5.68 18.08
CA VAL A 7 1.91 6.86 17.47
C VAL A 7 2.43 6.53 16.07
N ASN A 8 3.11 5.40 15.89
CA ASN A 8 3.61 4.98 14.58
C ASN A 8 2.48 4.79 13.59
N VAL A 9 1.36 4.22 13.98
CA VAL A 9 0.21 4.03 13.09
C VAL A 9 -0.53 5.32 12.82
N MET A 10 -0.69 6.16 13.82
CA MET A 10 -1.46 7.40 13.71
C MET A 10 -0.71 8.46 12.91
N PHE A 11 0.60 8.53 13.10
CA PHE A 11 1.49 9.40 12.36
C PHE A 11 2.27 8.63 11.30
N SER A 12 1.91 7.35 11.17
CA SER A 12 2.49 6.37 10.32
C SER A 12 2.98 7.03 9.07
N ARG A 13 4.15 7.34 9.16
CA ARG A 13 4.88 7.82 8.05
C ARG A 13 3.96 8.48 7.05
N PHE A 14 3.27 9.54 7.46
CA PHE A 14 3.17 10.63 6.56
C PHE A 14 4.59 10.83 6.05
N ALA A 15 4.99 9.77 5.38
CA ALA A 15 6.23 9.39 4.91
C ALA A 15 7.17 10.46 5.17
N SER A 16 7.49 10.54 6.38
CA SER A 16 8.50 11.27 6.20
C SER A 16 8.56 12.71 6.25
N PHE A 17 8.09 13.23 7.27
CA PHE A 17 8.78 14.41 7.76
C PHE A 17 10.30 14.18 7.76
N ILE A 18 10.72 12.91 7.87
CA ILE A 18 12.13 12.52 7.93
C ILE A 18 12.67 12.15 6.54
N GLU A 19 11.93 11.39 5.72
CA GLU A 19 12.46 10.83 4.48
C GLU A 19 12.25 11.70 3.24
N VAL A 20 11.18 12.49 3.15
CA VAL A 20 10.83 13.27 1.95
C VAL A 20 10.63 14.77 2.19
N GLY A 21 11.13 15.29 3.28
CA GLY A 21 11.26 16.73 3.46
C GLY A 21 9.95 17.52 3.37
N GLY A 22 8.90 17.07 4.05
CA GLY A 22 7.62 17.78 4.12
C GLY A 22 6.64 17.50 2.99
N ARG A 23 6.85 16.45 2.20
CA ARG A 23 5.82 15.95 1.27
C ARG A 23 4.71 15.30 2.08
N THR A 24 3.47 15.56 1.71
CA THR A 24 2.29 14.92 2.31
C THR A 24 1.96 13.63 1.58
N GLY A 25 1.64 12.58 2.31
CA GLY A 25 1.19 11.33 1.73
C GLY A 25 1.47 10.12 2.62
N LEU A 26 0.93 8.97 2.23
CA LEU A 26 1.25 7.68 2.82
C LEU A 26 2.32 6.99 1.97
N GLY A 27 3.41 6.55 2.60
CA GLY A 27 4.31 5.57 2.03
C GLY A 27 3.60 4.22 2.06
N TYR A 28 3.47 3.58 0.91
CA TYR A 28 2.66 2.36 0.78
C TYR A 28 3.19 1.23 1.66
N ARG A 29 4.44 0.86 1.45
CA ARG A 29 5.16 -0.18 2.19
C ARG A 29 5.17 0.09 3.68
N ASP A 30 5.62 1.28 4.05
CA ASP A 30 5.79 1.66 5.44
C ASP A 30 4.49 1.59 6.22
N THR A 31 3.42 2.13 5.63
CA THR A 31 2.10 2.09 6.24
C THR A 31 1.55 0.67 6.35
N ALA A 32 1.82 -0.20 5.36
CA ALA A 32 1.41 -1.59 5.42
C ALA A 32 2.14 -2.34 6.53
N GLN A 33 3.45 -2.15 6.66
CA GLN A 33 4.26 -2.75 7.72
C GLN A 33 3.83 -2.28 9.11
N ASP A 34 3.55 -0.98 9.28
CA ASP A 34 3.03 -0.46 10.55
C ASP A 34 1.65 -1.02 10.87
N ALA A 35 0.77 -1.17 9.87
CA ALA A 35 -0.55 -1.75 10.06
C ALA A 35 -0.49 -3.21 10.53
N MET A 36 0.48 -3.99 10.06
CA MET A 36 0.70 -5.38 10.52
C MET A 36 0.98 -5.49 12.01
N ALA A 37 1.56 -4.46 12.61
CA ALA A 37 2.01 -4.51 14.00
C ALA A 37 0.90 -4.27 15.04
N ILE A 38 -0.29 -3.82 14.63
CA ILE A 38 -1.29 -3.29 15.57
C ILE A 38 -2.65 -4.00 15.62
N PRO A 39 -2.97 -5.03 14.84
CA PRO A 39 -4.35 -5.57 14.83
C PRO A 39 -4.79 -6.10 16.20
N HIS A 40 -3.86 -6.59 17.02
CA HIS A 40 -4.12 -7.08 18.38
C HIS A 40 -4.47 -5.97 19.38
N SER A 41 -3.98 -4.74 19.17
CA SER A 41 -4.18 -3.61 20.10
C SER A 41 -5.16 -2.58 19.56
N ASN A 42 -5.20 -2.38 18.26
CA ASN A 42 -6.07 -1.40 17.58
C ASN A 42 -6.58 -1.94 16.23
N PRO A 43 -7.46 -2.94 16.24
CA PRO A 43 -7.98 -3.54 15.00
C PRO A 43 -8.67 -2.52 14.10
N GLU A 44 -9.40 -1.56 14.65
CA GLU A 44 -10.07 -0.51 13.86
C GLU A 44 -9.06 0.46 13.22
N GLY A 45 -7.97 0.76 13.90
CA GLY A 45 -6.85 1.53 13.34
C GLY A 45 -6.19 0.80 12.18
N CYS A 46 -5.90 -0.48 12.37
CA CYS A 46 -5.39 -1.37 11.34
C CYS A 46 -6.32 -1.41 10.12
N LYS A 47 -7.59 -1.69 10.33
CA LYS A 47 -8.63 -1.72 9.30
C LYS A 47 -8.70 -0.45 8.48
N ARG A 48 -8.67 0.72 9.14
CA ARG A 48 -8.65 2.02 8.45
C ARG A 48 -7.42 2.19 7.56
N ARG A 49 -6.23 1.80 8.03
CA ARG A 49 -5.00 1.89 7.24
C ARG A 49 -5.02 0.97 6.03
N ILE A 50 -5.46 -0.27 6.21
CA ILE A 50 -5.63 -1.21 5.10
C ILE A 50 -6.56 -0.62 4.04
N LEU A 51 -7.72 -0.07 4.43
CA LEU A 51 -8.66 0.54 3.48
C LEU A 51 -8.06 1.76 2.75
N GLN A 52 -7.22 2.53 3.40
CA GLN A 52 -6.52 3.63 2.76
C GLN A 52 -5.50 3.12 1.72
N LEU A 53 -4.74 2.07 2.08
CA LEU A 53 -3.78 1.45 1.17
C LEU A 53 -4.45 0.80 -0.04
N MET A 54 -5.62 0.17 0.14
CA MET A 54 -6.40 -0.40 -0.96
C MET A 54 -6.73 0.66 -2.03
N GLN A 55 -7.05 1.90 -1.62
CA GLN A 55 -7.30 3.01 -2.54
C GLN A 55 -6.07 3.44 -3.34
N GLY A 56 -4.87 3.17 -2.83
CA GLY A 56 -3.60 3.41 -3.51
C GLY A 56 -3.13 2.24 -4.39
N LEU A 57 -3.94 1.18 -4.52
CA LEU A 57 -3.65 0.07 -5.43
C LEU A 57 -4.26 0.33 -6.80
N THR A 58 -3.49 0.10 -7.85
CA THR A 58 -3.99 0.14 -9.23
C THR A 58 -4.76 -1.12 -9.60
N SER A 59 -5.63 -1.02 -10.60
CA SER A 59 -6.34 -2.19 -11.15
C SER A 59 -5.40 -3.23 -11.77
N ALA A 60 -4.17 -2.82 -12.11
CA ALA A 60 -3.12 -3.72 -12.58
C ALA A 60 -2.47 -4.53 -11.44
N GLY A 61 -2.59 -4.10 -10.18
CA GLY A 61 -2.11 -4.83 -9.00
C GLY A 61 -0.81 -4.32 -8.40
N TYR A 62 -0.31 -3.15 -8.79
CA TYR A 62 0.82 -2.50 -8.11
C TYR A 62 0.36 -1.31 -7.27
N GLY A 63 1.04 -1.05 -6.18
CA GLY A 63 0.78 0.07 -5.27
C GLY A 63 1.45 1.35 -5.73
N LEU A 64 0.83 2.48 -5.43
CA LEU A 64 1.44 3.79 -5.56
C LEU A 64 2.41 3.99 -4.40
N HIS A 65 3.71 4.05 -4.69
CA HIS A 65 4.76 4.12 -3.66
C HIS A 65 4.52 5.21 -2.61
N LEU A 66 4.04 6.37 -3.06
CA LEU A 66 3.64 7.50 -2.22
C LEU A 66 2.34 8.10 -2.74
N PHE A 67 1.32 8.21 -1.89
CA PHE A 67 0.03 8.80 -2.26
C PHE A 67 -0.69 9.43 -1.07
N ASP A 68 -1.59 10.36 -1.33
CA ASP A 68 -2.51 10.89 -0.33
C ASP A 68 -3.89 10.26 -0.51
N PRO A 69 -4.44 9.54 0.48
CA PRO A 69 -5.78 8.97 0.41
C PRO A 69 -6.87 10.01 0.10
N ALA A 70 -6.62 11.28 0.37
CA ALA A 70 -7.54 12.36 0.03
C ALA A 70 -7.73 12.54 -1.49
N TRP A 71 -6.79 12.06 -2.31
CA TRP A 71 -6.90 12.13 -3.77
C TRP A 71 -8.07 11.31 -4.32
N PHE A 72 -8.46 10.23 -3.62
CA PHE A 72 -9.47 9.28 -4.06
C PHE A 72 -10.84 9.48 -3.41
N LYS A 73 -10.97 10.45 -2.51
CA LYS A 73 -12.23 10.72 -1.82
C LYS A 73 -13.09 11.71 -2.58
N PRO A 74 -14.42 11.48 -2.63
CA PRO A 74 -15.33 12.48 -3.15
C PRO A 74 -15.23 13.77 -2.32
N PRO A 75 -15.40 14.96 -2.94
CA PRO A 75 -15.16 16.27 -2.29
C PRO A 75 -16.00 16.56 -1.04
N LYS A 76 -16.99 15.72 -0.74
CA LYS A 76 -17.93 15.90 0.38
C LYS A 76 -17.55 15.15 1.67
N GLU A 77 -16.61 14.24 1.63
CA GLU A 77 -16.16 13.55 2.84
C GLU A 77 -15.06 14.35 3.53
N LYS A 78 -15.43 14.99 4.62
CA LYS A 78 -14.44 15.64 5.50
C LYS A 78 -13.59 14.56 6.16
N LEU A 79 -12.33 14.49 5.79
CA LEU A 79 -11.35 13.73 6.55
C LEU A 79 -11.31 14.29 8.00
N PRO A 80 -11.22 13.44 9.02
CA PRO A 80 -11.06 13.89 10.40
C PRO A 80 -9.73 14.63 10.62
N TYR A 81 -8.84 14.60 9.64
CA TYR A 81 -7.55 15.26 9.66
C TYR A 81 -7.39 16.15 8.42
N LYS A 82 -7.16 17.44 8.61
CA LYS A 82 -6.79 18.36 7.54
C LYS A 82 -5.32 18.13 7.21
N SER A 83 -5.04 17.51 6.09
CA SER A 83 -3.72 17.66 5.47
C SER A 83 -3.58 19.12 5.03
N PRO A 84 -2.58 19.86 5.53
CA PRO A 84 -2.53 21.30 5.31
C PRO A 84 -2.18 21.74 3.88
N THR A 85 -1.86 20.84 2.96
CA THR A 85 -1.17 21.23 1.74
C THR A 85 -1.61 20.60 0.43
N VAL A 86 -2.62 19.71 0.41
CA VAL A 86 -2.99 19.06 -0.85
C VAL A 86 -4.45 19.29 -1.18
N ILE A 87 -4.68 20.14 -2.14
CA ILE A 87 -5.97 20.29 -2.81
C ILE A 87 -6.03 19.23 -3.91
N PRO A 88 -6.98 18.28 -3.85
CA PRO A 88 -7.19 17.35 -4.94
C PRO A 88 -7.69 18.14 -6.15
N THR A 89 -6.89 18.23 -7.17
CA THR A 89 -7.36 18.72 -8.49
C THR A 89 -7.60 17.51 -9.39
N PRO A 90 -8.55 17.59 -10.34
CA PRO A 90 -8.78 16.53 -11.34
C PRO A 90 -7.52 16.17 -12.13
N GLU A 91 -6.55 17.09 -12.21
CA GLU A 91 -5.26 16.86 -12.84
C GLU A 91 -4.35 15.90 -12.08
N ARG A 92 -4.63 15.66 -10.81
CA ARG A 92 -3.86 14.71 -9.97
C ARG A 92 -4.33 13.26 -10.07
N ALA A 93 -5.48 13.00 -10.67
CA ALA A 93 -5.80 11.66 -11.14
C ALA A 93 -4.80 11.16 -12.21
N SER A 94 -4.05 12.09 -12.82
CA SER A 94 -2.92 11.78 -13.70
C SER A 94 -1.62 11.44 -12.96
N ILE A 95 -1.59 11.48 -11.62
CA ILE A 95 -0.45 11.09 -10.79
C ILE A 95 -0.55 9.60 -10.36
N VAL A 96 -1.34 8.81 -11.03
CA VAL A 96 -1.11 7.37 -11.02
C VAL A 96 0.16 7.17 -11.83
N HIS A 97 1.28 7.12 -11.13
CA HIS A 97 2.57 6.85 -11.72
C HIS A 97 2.50 5.54 -12.48
N GLY A 98 3.15 5.48 -13.61
CA GLY A 98 3.24 4.27 -14.40
C GLY A 98 4.04 3.19 -13.69
N LEU A 99 4.14 2.04 -14.35
CA LEU A 99 4.88 0.88 -13.83
C LEU A 99 6.37 1.20 -13.56
N GLU A 100 6.92 2.17 -14.26
CA GLU A 100 8.31 2.64 -14.11
C GLU A 100 8.61 3.24 -12.73
N ASP A 101 7.58 3.73 -12.04
CA ASP A 101 7.72 4.29 -10.69
C ASP A 101 7.32 3.31 -9.56
N ALA A 102 6.84 2.12 -9.92
CA ALA A 102 6.41 1.14 -8.94
C ALA A 102 7.59 0.45 -8.25
N CYS A 103 7.55 0.37 -6.93
CA CYS A 103 8.40 -0.53 -6.16
C CYS A 103 7.75 -1.91 -6.10
N ALA A 104 8.54 -2.95 -6.31
CA ALA A 104 8.01 -4.30 -6.54
C ALA A 104 7.41 -4.93 -5.28
N ASP A 105 7.83 -4.49 -4.12
CA ASP A 105 7.44 -5.05 -2.83
C ASP A 105 6.24 -4.34 -2.18
N ASP A 106 5.97 -3.08 -2.56
CA ASP A 106 4.99 -2.23 -1.88
C ASP A 106 3.65 -2.94 -1.62
N ALA A 107 3.04 -3.46 -2.68
CA ALA A 107 1.71 -4.08 -2.59
C ALA A 107 1.73 -5.45 -1.88
N LEU A 108 2.84 -6.17 -1.90
CA LEU A 108 2.96 -7.45 -1.22
C LEU A 108 2.84 -7.29 0.31
N TRP A 109 3.35 -6.19 0.87
CA TRP A 109 3.17 -5.89 2.29
C TRP A 109 1.70 -5.67 2.67
N LEU A 110 0.87 -5.21 1.74
CA LEU A 110 -0.57 -5.09 1.99
C LEU A 110 -1.24 -6.45 2.12
N VAL A 111 -0.83 -7.45 1.33
CA VAL A 111 -1.33 -8.83 1.48
C VAL A 111 -1.06 -9.32 2.90
N ALA A 112 0.15 -9.13 3.38
CA ALA A 112 0.53 -9.49 4.74
C ALA A 112 -0.28 -8.73 5.80
N ALA A 113 -0.49 -7.43 5.63
CA ALA A 113 -1.27 -6.63 6.56
C ALA A 113 -2.73 -7.11 6.68
N VAL A 114 -3.36 -7.48 5.55
CA VAL A 114 -4.72 -8.05 5.56
C VAL A 114 -4.73 -9.41 6.23
N ALA A 115 -3.75 -10.26 5.92
CA ALA A 115 -3.65 -11.59 6.54
C ALA A 115 -3.50 -11.50 8.05
N GLU A 116 -2.64 -10.61 8.55
CA GLU A 116 -2.46 -10.38 9.99
C GLU A 116 -3.74 -9.83 10.65
N TYR A 117 -4.41 -8.88 9.99
CA TYR A 117 -5.69 -8.35 10.48
C TYR A 117 -6.75 -9.45 10.61
N VAL A 118 -6.94 -10.26 9.56
CA VAL A 118 -7.93 -11.34 9.58
C VAL A 118 -7.57 -12.43 10.57
N ARG A 119 -6.29 -12.78 10.67
CA ARG A 119 -5.81 -13.78 11.62
C ARG A 119 -6.08 -13.39 13.07
N GLU A 120 -5.86 -12.11 13.39
CA GLU A 120 -6.03 -11.60 14.75
C GLU A 120 -7.49 -11.37 15.12
N THR A 121 -8.30 -10.89 14.18
CA THR A 121 -9.69 -10.48 14.45
C THR A 121 -10.74 -11.54 14.12
N GLY A 122 -10.44 -12.47 13.22
CA GLY A 122 -11.42 -13.41 12.65
C GLY A 122 -12.42 -12.74 11.67
N ASP A 123 -12.23 -11.46 11.30
CA ASP A 123 -13.15 -10.71 10.41
C ASP A 123 -12.97 -11.11 8.94
N LEU A 124 -13.41 -12.31 8.59
CA LEU A 124 -13.36 -12.81 7.20
C LEU A 124 -14.26 -11.97 6.27
N ALA A 125 -15.37 -11.45 6.77
CA ALA A 125 -16.28 -10.62 5.99
C ALA A 125 -15.62 -9.32 5.49
N PHE A 126 -14.53 -8.91 6.10
CA PHE A 126 -13.72 -7.79 5.63
C PHE A 126 -13.23 -7.99 4.20
N CYS A 127 -12.93 -9.21 3.81
CA CYS A 127 -12.46 -9.54 2.47
C CYS A 127 -13.50 -9.29 1.36
N ASP A 128 -14.79 -9.30 1.71
CA ASP A 128 -15.90 -9.05 0.77
C ASP A 128 -16.18 -7.56 0.56
N ARG A 129 -15.55 -6.69 1.35
CA ARG A 129 -15.78 -5.25 1.25
C ARG A 129 -15.24 -4.70 -0.07
N VAL A 130 -16.09 -3.93 -0.77
CA VAL A 130 -15.73 -3.29 -2.04
C VAL A 130 -14.99 -1.98 -1.80
N VAL A 131 -13.88 -1.78 -2.52
CA VAL A 131 -13.03 -0.59 -2.48
C VAL A 131 -12.64 -0.21 -3.91
N GLY A 132 -12.48 1.10 -4.16
CA GLY A 132 -12.02 1.61 -5.46
C GLY A 132 -10.53 1.38 -5.69
N TYR A 133 -10.13 1.22 -6.96
CA TYR A 133 -8.73 1.25 -7.38
C TYR A 133 -8.27 2.68 -7.64
N ALA A 134 -6.97 2.92 -7.54
CA ALA A 134 -6.36 4.23 -7.75
C ALA A 134 -6.59 4.80 -9.16
N ASP A 135 -6.64 3.93 -10.15
CA ASP A 135 -6.84 4.23 -11.58
C ASP A 135 -8.29 4.07 -12.05
N GLY A 136 -9.22 3.88 -11.12
CA GLY A 136 -10.66 3.76 -11.39
C GLY A 136 -11.19 2.32 -11.39
N GLY A 137 -12.52 2.21 -11.29
CA GLY A 137 -13.17 0.93 -11.02
C GLY A 137 -13.11 0.55 -9.55
N GLU A 138 -13.67 -0.59 -9.23
CA GLU A 138 -13.75 -1.10 -7.86
C GLU A 138 -13.70 -2.63 -7.85
N GLY A 139 -13.36 -3.19 -6.71
CA GLY A 139 -13.36 -4.63 -6.46
C GLY A 139 -13.39 -4.93 -4.97
N THR A 140 -13.62 -6.17 -4.62
CA THR A 140 -13.52 -6.61 -3.22
C THR A 140 -12.06 -6.55 -2.74
N ILE A 141 -11.86 -6.49 -1.43
CA ILE A 141 -10.51 -6.61 -0.85
C ILE A 141 -9.84 -7.90 -1.33
N TYR A 142 -10.58 -9.01 -1.38
CA TYR A 142 -10.06 -10.27 -1.91
C TYR A 142 -9.58 -10.15 -3.36
N GLU A 143 -10.34 -9.46 -4.23
CA GLU A 143 -9.91 -9.20 -5.60
C GLU A 143 -8.67 -8.30 -5.68
N HIS A 144 -8.53 -7.31 -4.79
CA HIS A 144 -7.32 -6.51 -4.67
C HIS A 144 -6.10 -7.40 -4.37
N LEU A 145 -6.21 -8.30 -3.38
CA LEU A 145 -5.13 -9.22 -3.03
C LEU A 145 -4.76 -10.13 -4.20
N TRP A 146 -5.76 -10.67 -4.89
CA TRP A 146 -5.54 -11.49 -6.09
C TRP A 146 -4.80 -10.74 -7.19
N ARG A 147 -5.14 -9.47 -7.42
CA ARG A 147 -4.46 -8.64 -8.43
C ARG A 147 -3.00 -8.41 -8.07
N ILE A 148 -2.69 -8.17 -6.78
CA ILE A 148 -1.31 -8.04 -6.29
C ILE A 148 -0.51 -9.31 -6.59
N LEU A 149 -1.03 -10.46 -6.22
CA LEU A 149 -0.33 -11.74 -6.41
C LEU A 149 -0.14 -12.05 -7.90
N ARG A 150 -1.16 -11.81 -8.72
CA ARG A 150 -1.07 -12.00 -10.18
C ARG A 150 -0.08 -11.05 -10.83
N PHE A 151 -0.06 -9.79 -10.40
CA PHE A 151 0.90 -8.81 -10.88
C PHE A 151 2.33 -9.29 -10.58
N SER A 152 2.62 -9.65 -9.34
CA SER A 152 3.95 -10.13 -8.94
C SER A 152 4.36 -11.40 -9.70
N ALA A 153 3.41 -12.35 -9.89
CA ALA A 153 3.65 -13.54 -10.70
C ALA A 153 4.00 -13.24 -12.17
N ALA A 154 3.44 -12.16 -12.73
CA ALA A 154 3.71 -11.74 -14.10
C ALA A 154 5.03 -10.94 -14.22
N GLN A 155 5.55 -10.39 -13.12
CA GLN A 155 6.79 -9.62 -13.08
C GLN A 155 7.98 -10.51 -12.72
N VAL A 156 8.28 -11.47 -13.58
CA VAL A 156 9.37 -12.43 -13.40
C VAL A 156 10.45 -12.21 -14.46
N GLY A 157 11.69 -12.30 -14.06
CA GLY A 157 12.83 -12.15 -14.94
C GLY A 157 13.27 -13.48 -15.58
N ALA A 158 14.40 -13.45 -16.27
CA ALA A 158 14.92 -14.58 -17.06
C ALA A 158 15.28 -15.82 -16.20
N HIS A 159 15.56 -15.62 -14.91
CA HIS A 159 15.94 -16.70 -14.00
C HIS A 159 14.75 -17.23 -13.17
N GLY A 160 13.53 -16.79 -13.45
CA GLY A 160 12.36 -17.19 -12.67
C GLY A 160 12.22 -16.46 -11.33
N ILE A 161 12.97 -15.36 -11.14
CA ILE A 161 12.99 -14.53 -9.93
C ILE A 161 12.19 -13.27 -10.20
N CYS A 162 11.43 -12.77 -9.21
CA CYS A 162 10.65 -11.55 -9.35
C CYS A 162 11.54 -10.36 -9.69
N LYS A 163 11.08 -9.51 -10.61
CA LYS A 163 11.76 -8.24 -10.92
C LYS A 163 11.63 -7.28 -9.75
N GLY A 164 12.69 -6.48 -9.55
CA GLY A 164 12.70 -5.41 -8.55
C GLY A 164 11.94 -4.16 -8.98
N LEU A 165 11.62 -4.04 -10.28
CA LEU A 165 11.05 -2.85 -10.88
C LEU A 165 11.91 -1.62 -10.61
N ARG A 166 11.30 -0.46 -10.25
CA ARG A 166 12.09 0.70 -9.84
C ARG A 166 13.02 0.39 -8.68
N ALA A 167 12.48 -0.24 -7.63
CA ALA A 167 13.22 -0.65 -6.45
C ALA A 167 12.49 -1.79 -5.74
N ASP A 168 13.20 -2.51 -4.90
CA ASP A 168 12.63 -3.35 -3.86
C ASP A 168 12.53 -2.55 -2.53
N TRP A 169 12.62 -3.20 -1.39
CA TRP A 169 12.58 -2.54 -0.08
C TRP A 169 13.70 -1.48 0.10
N ASN A 170 14.78 -1.61 -0.63
CA ASN A 170 15.85 -0.62 -0.63
C ASN A 170 15.60 0.41 -1.74
N ASP A 171 14.99 1.52 -1.40
CA ASP A 171 14.62 2.61 -2.32
C ASP A 171 15.82 3.27 -3.01
N CYS A 172 17.03 3.03 -2.50
CA CYS A 172 18.26 3.51 -3.13
C CYS A 172 18.70 2.68 -4.34
N LEU A 173 18.12 1.48 -4.51
CA LEU A 173 18.42 0.62 -5.64
C LEU A 173 17.49 0.95 -6.80
N ASN A 174 18.03 1.36 -7.91
CA ASN A 174 17.31 1.40 -9.17
C ASN A 174 17.56 0.08 -9.91
N LEU A 175 16.67 -0.88 -9.72
CA LEU A 175 16.83 -2.23 -10.27
C LEU A 175 16.38 -2.33 -11.72
N GLY A 176 15.48 -1.44 -12.17
CA GLY A 176 14.96 -1.45 -13.55
C GLY A 176 14.44 -2.83 -13.95
N GLY A 177 15.11 -3.48 -14.90
CA GLY A 177 14.82 -4.86 -15.32
C GLY A 177 15.47 -5.93 -14.47
N GLY A 178 16.21 -5.58 -13.42
CA GLY A 178 16.90 -6.51 -12.53
C GLY A 178 15.96 -7.32 -11.65
N GLU A 179 16.42 -8.47 -11.23
CA GLU A 179 15.69 -9.40 -10.37
C GLU A 179 16.03 -9.21 -8.91
N SER A 180 15.03 -9.36 -8.02
CA SER A 180 15.18 -9.25 -6.58
C SER A 180 14.79 -10.55 -5.88
N ALA A 181 15.76 -11.16 -5.23
CA ALA A 181 15.50 -12.32 -4.37
C ALA A 181 14.61 -11.95 -3.17
N MET A 182 14.77 -10.72 -2.64
CA MET A 182 13.95 -10.23 -1.53
C MET A 182 12.47 -10.19 -1.94
N VAL A 183 12.15 -9.62 -3.10
CA VAL A 183 10.76 -9.58 -3.61
C VAL A 183 10.21 -10.99 -3.82
N SER A 184 11.04 -11.92 -4.31
CA SER A 184 10.64 -13.32 -4.50
C SER A 184 10.31 -14.00 -3.18
N PHE A 185 11.12 -13.81 -2.14
CA PHE A 185 10.81 -14.35 -0.80
C PHE A 185 9.55 -13.74 -0.21
N LEU A 186 9.37 -12.42 -0.37
CA LEU A 186 8.17 -11.74 0.07
C LEU A 186 6.92 -12.22 -0.67
N TYR A 187 7.03 -12.45 -1.98
CA TYR A 187 5.95 -13.02 -2.79
C TYR A 187 5.58 -14.45 -2.33
N ILE A 188 6.57 -15.32 -2.09
CA ILE A 188 6.32 -16.68 -1.55
C ILE A 188 5.64 -16.61 -0.19
N TRP A 189 6.04 -15.67 0.65
CA TRP A 189 5.43 -15.47 1.96
C TRP A 189 3.98 -14.94 1.87
N ALA A 190 3.66 -14.16 0.83
CA ALA A 190 2.33 -13.61 0.60
C ALA A 190 1.33 -14.61 -0.02
N LEU A 191 1.81 -15.72 -0.59
CA LEU A 191 0.99 -16.82 -1.13
C LEU A 191 0.39 -17.68 -0.02
#